data_31c537016fe3dc0e4610abcf87aae396
#
_entry.id   31c537016fe3dc0e4610abcf87aae396
#
_cell.length_a   1.000
_cell.length_b   1.000
_cell.length_c   1.000
_cell.angle_alpha   90.00
_cell.angle_beta   90.00
_cell.angle_gamma   90.00
#
_symmetry.space_group_name_H-M   'P 1'
#
loop_
_entity.id
_entity.type
_entity.pdbx_description
1 polymer ?
#
loop_
_entity_poly.entity_id
_entity_poly.type
_entity_poly.pdbx_seq_one_letter_code
_entity_poly.pdbx_strand_id
1 'polypeptide(L)'
;ILIANRGEIAVRIIRACKELGVQSVAIHSDVDSDAMHVKLADESICVGGALPSSSYLNVPNIMSAINITGAEAVHPGYGFLSENDKFANILHKHDVKFIGPSSKSILDLGNKSNALKLANKYKLPILGNPEAKNIKDIADALKIAKSIGFPVVIKAAYGGGGKGMRVFNNENEIKQYFQQLKTEAKNYFGDDTMYAEKFLTNAKHIEFQVISDP
;
A
#
# COMPACT_ATOMS: atom_id res chain seq x y z
N ILE A 1 8.17 17.36 -14.21
CA ILE A 1 7.63 16.36 -13.25
C ILE A 1 8.78 15.55 -12.68
N LEU A 2 8.94 15.53 -11.34
CA LEU A 2 9.87 14.60 -10.68
C LEU A 2 9.20 13.25 -10.49
N ILE A 3 9.93 12.17 -10.82
CA ILE A 3 9.44 10.79 -10.74
C ILE A 3 10.02 10.14 -9.49
N ALA A 4 9.21 10.03 -8.44
CA ALA A 4 9.61 9.46 -7.14
C ALA A 4 9.55 7.93 -7.16
N ASN A 5 10.20 7.32 -8.14
CA ASN A 5 10.25 5.87 -8.34
C ASN A 5 11.46 5.50 -9.21
N ARG A 6 11.61 4.20 -9.52
CA ARG A 6 12.72 3.63 -10.31
C ARG A 6 12.20 2.57 -11.29
N GLY A 7 13.12 2.04 -12.09
CA GLY A 7 12.84 0.87 -12.92
C GLY A 7 11.81 1.12 -14.02
N GLU A 8 11.02 0.12 -14.31
CA GLU A 8 10.10 0.13 -15.45
C GLU A 8 8.97 1.15 -15.32
N ILE A 9 8.46 1.40 -14.10
CA ILE A 9 7.41 2.38 -13.91
C ILE A 9 7.94 3.81 -14.13
N ALA A 10 9.16 4.11 -13.71
CA ALA A 10 9.78 5.38 -13.99
C ALA A 10 9.97 5.59 -15.51
N VAL A 11 10.42 4.58 -16.24
CA VAL A 11 10.49 4.59 -17.70
C VAL A 11 9.13 4.83 -18.35
N ARG A 12 8.07 4.20 -17.82
CA ARG A 12 6.70 4.38 -18.33
C ARG A 12 6.24 5.84 -18.17
N ILE A 13 6.52 6.43 -17.00
CA ILE A 13 6.15 7.83 -16.72
C ILE A 13 6.97 8.80 -17.60
N ILE A 14 8.28 8.57 -17.75
CA ILE A 14 9.15 9.39 -18.63
C ILE A 14 8.62 9.39 -20.06
N ARG A 15 8.20 8.24 -20.57
CA ARG A 15 7.61 8.15 -21.93
C ARG A 15 6.34 8.98 -22.04
N ALA A 16 5.45 8.93 -21.04
CA ALA A 16 4.25 9.76 -21.00
C ALA A 16 4.59 11.26 -20.94
N CYS A 17 5.59 11.65 -20.13
CA CYS A 17 6.06 13.03 -20.09
C CYS A 17 6.54 13.51 -21.47
N LYS A 18 7.33 12.69 -22.18
CA LYS A 18 7.80 13.00 -23.53
C LYS A 18 6.67 13.15 -24.55
N GLU A 19 5.68 12.26 -24.51
CA GLU A 19 4.49 12.33 -25.37
C GLU A 19 3.67 13.60 -25.13
N LEU A 20 3.65 14.09 -23.89
CA LEU A 20 2.94 15.32 -23.51
C LEU A 20 3.80 16.60 -23.60
N GLY A 21 5.07 16.51 -23.97
CA GLY A 21 5.98 17.65 -24.01
C GLY A 21 6.33 18.22 -22.62
N VAL A 22 6.28 17.39 -21.57
CA VAL A 22 6.56 17.77 -20.20
C VAL A 22 7.94 17.26 -19.81
N GLN A 23 8.77 18.12 -19.19
CA GLN A 23 10.09 17.74 -18.71
C GLN A 23 9.99 16.74 -17.55
N SER A 24 10.88 15.75 -17.58
CA SER A 24 10.96 14.66 -16.60
C SER A 24 12.26 14.71 -15.81
N VAL A 25 12.15 14.58 -14.48
CA VAL A 25 13.29 14.45 -13.57
C VAL A 25 13.24 13.06 -12.94
N ALA A 26 14.27 12.24 -13.20
CA ALA A 26 14.43 10.96 -12.54
C ALA A 26 15.22 11.11 -11.24
N ILE A 27 14.75 10.49 -10.16
CA ILE A 27 15.61 10.26 -8.99
C ILE A 27 16.24 8.88 -9.06
N HIS A 28 17.43 8.73 -8.48
CA HIS A 28 18.08 7.42 -8.40
C HIS A 28 18.94 7.28 -7.14
N SER A 29 19.16 6.04 -6.71
CA SER A 29 20.20 5.73 -5.74
C SER A 29 21.57 5.70 -6.45
N ASP A 30 22.65 5.71 -5.70
CA ASP A 30 24.03 5.61 -6.24
C ASP A 30 24.22 4.40 -7.15
N VAL A 31 23.67 3.25 -6.77
CA VAL A 31 23.78 1.99 -7.54
C VAL A 31 22.89 1.94 -8.77
N ASP A 32 21.91 2.83 -8.89
CA ASP A 32 21.01 2.91 -10.04
C ASP A 32 21.42 3.99 -11.06
N SER A 33 22.58 4.61 -10.92
CA SER A 33 23.07 5.71 -11.78
C SER A 33 23.08 5.38 -13.28
N ASP A 34 23.31 4.13 -13.64
CA ASP A 34 23.30 3.63 -15.02
C ASP A 34 21.97 3.04 -15.48
N ALA A 35 20.93 3.12 -14.64
CA ALA A 35 19.62 2.53 -14.96
C ALA A 35 18.91 3.23 -16.13
N MET A 36 18.05 2.51 -16.83
CA MET A 36 17.35 2.98 -18.03
C MET A 36 16.55 4.27 -17.78
N HIS A 37 15.88 4.38 -16.64
CA HIS A 37 15.09 5.56 -16.31
C HIS A 37 15.95 6.81 -16.13
N VAL A 38 17.17 6.66 -15.62
CA VAL A 38 18.14 7.76 -15.49
C VAL A 38 18.59 8.26 -16.87
N LYS A 39 18.88 7.33 -17.79
CA LYS A 39 19.34 7.65 -19.16
C LYS A 39 18.25 8.26 -20.04
N LEU A 40 16.98 7.97 -19.75
CA LEU A 40 15.85 8.43 -20.56
C LEU A 40 15.22 9.73 -20.08
N ALA A 41 15.41 10.11 -18.82
CA ALA A 41 14.89 11.36 -18.29
C ALA A 41 15.63 12.57 -18.83
N ASP A 42 14.98 13.75 -18.80
CA ASP A 42 15.60 15.01 -19.21
C ASP A 42 16.64 15.46 -18.18
N GLU A 43 16.37 15.24 -16.90
CA GLU A 43 17.31 15.45 -15.77
C GLU A 43 17.29 14.24 -14.83
N SER A 44 18.38 14.08 -14.07
CA SER A 44 18.45 13.06 -13.04
C SER A 44 19.23 13.53 -11.81
N ILE A 45 18.78 13.09 -10.62
CA ILE A 45 19.43 13.45 -9.36
C ILE A 45 19.60 12.20 -8.49
N CYS A 46 20.82 12.02 -7.99
CA CYS A 46 21.09 11.01 -6.96
C CYS A 46 20.50 11.46 -5.61
N VAL A 47 19.63 10.65 -5.04
CA VAL A 47 18.96 10.94 -3.76
C VAL A 47 19.51 10.13 -2.59
N GLY A 48 20.58 9.38 -2.79
CA GLY A 48 21.26 8.66 -1.71
C GLY A 48 21.76 7.28 -2.08
N GLY A 49 22.11 6.51 -1.06
CA GLY A 49 22.72 5.18 -1.19
C GLY A 49 21.76 4.08 -1.64
N ALA A 50 22.30 2.87 -1.78
CA ALA A 50 21.62 1.69 -2.34
C ALA A 50 20.31 1.30 -1.62
N LEU A 51 20.24 1.49 -0.30
CA LEU A 51 19.05 1.12 0.46
C LEU A 51 17.88 2.06 0.17
N PRO A 52 16.66 1.57 -0.07
CA PRO A 52 15.49 2.42 -0.28
C PRO A 52 15.24 3.44 0.84
N SER A 53 15.53 3.08 2.10
CA SER A 53 15.39 3.99 3.24
C SER A 53 16.36 5.17 3.20
N SER A 54 17.49 5.05 2.53
CA SER A 54 18.48 6.13 2.33
C SER A 54 18.33 6.86 1.00
N SER A 55 17.41 6.44 0.13
CA SER A 55 17.21 7.00 -1.21
C SER A 55 15.71 7.21 -1.51
N TYR A 56 15.05 6.24 -2.14
CA TYR A 56 13.66 6.35 -2.65
C TYR A 56 12.58 6.58 -1.58
N LEU A 57 12.87 6.26 -0.32
CA LEU A 57 12.00 6.52 0.84
C LEU A 57 12.50 7.69 1.69
N ASN A 58 13.60 8.34 1.32
CA ASN A 58 14.17 9.48 2.02
C ASN A 58 13.47 10.77 1.56
N VAL A 59 12.38 11.12 2.22
CA VAL A 59 11.59 12.30 1.88
C VAL A 59 12.42 13.60 1.89
N PRO A 60 13.29 13.87 2.89
CA PRO A 60 14.16 15.07 2.85
C PRO A 60 15.00 15.17 1.58
N ASN A 61 15.63 14.09 1.13
CA ASN A 61 16.46 14.10 -0.07
C ASN A 61 15.63 14.30 -1.34
N ILE A 62 14.43 13.71 -1.39
CA ILE A 62 13.49 13.92 -2.50
C ILE A 62 13.02 15.38 -2.55
N MET A 63 12.70 15.98 -1.40
CA MET A 63 12.34 17.39 -1.33
C MET A 63 13.50 18.30 -1.77
N SER A 64 14.74 17.96 -1.44
CA SER A 64 15.92 18.67 -1.94
C SER A 64 16.04 18.54 -3.44
N ALA A 65 15.81 17.36 -4.02
CA ALA A 65 15.81 17.16 -5.47
C ALA A 65 14.72 18.01 -6.17
N ILE A 66 13.52 18.11 -5.60
CA ILE A 66 12.44 18.95 -6.09
C ILE A 66 12.89 20.43 -6.13
N ASN A 67 13.48 20.92 -5.03
CA ASN A 67 13.94 22.31 -4.95
C ASN A 67 15.07 22.61 -5.94
N ILE A 68 16.02 21.69 -6.14
CA ILE A 68 17.15 21.86 -7.05
C ILE A 68 16.68 21.93 -8.51
N THR A 69 15.71 21.09 -8.89
CA THR A 69 15.22 20.98 -10.26
C THR A 69 14.06 21.92 -10.58
N GLY A 70 13.48 22.55 -9.56
CA GLY A 70 12.28 23.35 -9.73
C GLY A 70 11.05 22.53 -10.18
N ALA A 71 11.00 21.23 -9.85
CA ALA A 71 9.88 20.39 -10.26
C ALA A 71 8.57 20.83 -9.60
N GLU A 72 7.55 21.09 -10.41
CA GLU A 72 6.24 21.60 -9.99
C GLU A 72 5.28 20.48 -9.57
N ALA A 73 5.60 19.24 -9.98
CA ALA A 73 4.78 18.06 -9.67
C ALA A 73 5.64 16.84 -9.43
N VAL A 74 5.10 15.89 -8.65
CA VAL A 74 5.72 14.60 -8.37
C VAL A 74 4.78 13.47 -8.78
N HIS A 75 5.28 12.54 -9.58
CA HIS A 75 4.62 11.28 -9.87
C HIS A 75 5.25 10.16 -9.05
N PRO A 76 4.54 9.56 -8.09
CA PRO A 76 5.12 8.53 -7.21
C PRO A 76 5.20 7.14 -7.87
N GLY A 77 4.56 6.91 -9.02
CA GLY A 77 4.37 5.58 -9.58
C GLY A 77 3.52 4.70 -8.67
N TYR A 78 3.97 3.48 -8.41
CA TYR A 78 3.38 2.56 -7.44
C TYR A 78 4.46 2.08 -6.43
N GLY A 79 4.04 1.58 -5.27
CA GLY A 79 4.96 1.23 -4.17
C GLY A 79 5.64 2.46 -3.57
N PHE A 80 6.77 2.29 -2.92
CA PHE A 80 7.52 3.34 -2.23
C PHE A 80 6.62 4.37 -1.50
N LEU A 81 6.54 5.60 -2.00
CA LEU A 81 5.79 6.70 -1.39
C LEU A 81 4.41 6.94 -2.02
N SER A 82 3.96 6.09 -2.95
CA SER A 82 2.67 6.28 -3.66
C SER A 82 1.45 6.25 -2.73
N GLU A 83 1.53 5.49 -1.64
CA GLU A 83 0.47 5.37 -0.63
C GLU A 83 0.85 6.07 0.69
N ASN A 84 1.78 7.02 0.65
CA ASN A 84 2.24 7.74 1.82
C ASN A 84 1.49 9.09 1.95
N ASP A 85 0.51 9.13 2.85
CA ASP A 85 -0.31 10.32 3.13
C ASP A 85 0.52 11.51 3.61
N LYS A 86 1.57 11.25 4.41
CA LYS A 86 2.47 12.30 4.93
C LYS A 86 3.27 12.93 3.81
N PHE A 87 3.79 12.13 2.87
CA PHE A 87 4.51 12.64 1.72
C PHE A 87 3.61 13.50 0.82
N ALA A 88 2.41 13.02 0.49
CA ALA A 88 1.44 13.78 -0.27
C ALA A 88 1.09 15.12 0.41
N ASN A 89 0.94 15.13 1.75
CA ASN A 89 0.68 16.34 2.52
C ASN A 89 1.89 17.30 2.57
N ILE A 90 3.12 16.79 2.63
CA ILE A 90 4.34 17.61 2.56
C ILE A 90 4.41 18.31 1.21
N LEU A 91 4.23 17.60 0.11
CA LEU A 91 4.22 18.19 -1.23
C LEU A 91 3.18 19.29 -1.36
N HIS A 92 1.95 19.04 -0.90
CA HIS A 92 0.88 20.05 -0.90
C HIS A 92 1.25 21.32 -0.12
N LYS A 93 1.91 21.18 1.04
CA LYS A 93 2.36 22.34 1.85
C LYS A 93 3.48 23.16 1.19
N HIS A 94 4.17 22.59 0.22
CA HIS A 94 5.23 23.23 -0.53
C HIS A 94 4.78 23.61 -1.96
N ASP A 95 3.47 23.64 -2.22
CA ASP A 95 2.87 23.97 -3.52
C ASP A 95 3.33 23.07 -4.68
N VAL A 96 3.77 21.84 -4.34
CA VAL A 96 4.14 20.82 -5.32
C VAL A 96 2.98 19.86 -5.53
N LYS A 97 2.56 19.68 -6.78
CA LYS A 97 1.43 18.80 -7.11
C LYS A 97 1.80 17.33 -6.95
N PHE A 98 1.11 16.61 -6.08
CA PHE A 98 1.18 15.15 -6.04
C PHE A 98 0.25 14.56 -7.11
N ILE A 99 0.82 13.82 -8.08
CA ILE A 99 0.03 13.16 -9.13
C ILE A 99 -0.52 11.86 -8.56
N GLY A 100 -1.70 11.95 -7.99
CA GLY A 100 -2.36 10.88 -7.25
C GLY A 100 -3.51 11.41 -6.40
N PRO A 101 -4.09 10.55 -5.55
CA PRO A 101 -5.20 10.94 -4.67
C PRO A 101 -4.73 11.92 -3.57
N SER A 102 -5.68 12.60 -2.96
CA SER A 102 -5.39 13.49 -1.82
C SER A 102 -4.80 12.71 -0.64
N SER A 103 -4.01 13.39 0.21
CA SER A 103 -3.48 12.78 1.44
C SER A 103 -4.58 12.19 2.33
N LYS A 104 -5.76 12.84 2.35
CA LYS A 104 -6.94 12.34 3.06
C LYS A 104 -7.45 11.03 2.47
N SER A 105 -7.57 10.93 1.16
CA SER A 105 -8.02 9.71 0.47
C SER A 105 -7.02 8.56 0.70
N ILE A 106 -5.71 8.84 0.64
CA ILE A 106 -4.68 7.85 0.95
C ILE A 106 -4.83 7.34 2.38
N LEU A 107 -5.00 8.24 3.35
CA LEU A 107 -5.16 7.88 4.76
C LEU A 107 -6.44 7.06 5.00
N ASP A 108 -7.57 7.49 4.42
CA ASP A 108 -8.87 6.87 4.61
C ASP A 108 -8.93 5.46 4.01
N LEU A 109 -8.32 5.24 2.84
CA LEU A 109 -8.36 3.97 2.11
C LEU A 109 -7.15 3.07 2.40
N GLY A 110 -5.98 3.63 2.72
CA GLY A 110 -4.78 2.86 3.05
C GLY A 110 -4.90 2.14 4.40
N ASN A 111 -5.71 2.65 5.33
CA ASN A 111 -6.03 1.96 6.57
C ASN A 111 -7.21 1.01 6.35
N LYS A 112 -6.94 -0.31 6.43
CA LYS A 112 -7.94 -1.36 6.17
C LYS A 112 -9.20 -1.23 7.02
N SER A 113 -9.08 -0.81 8.27
CA SER A 113 -10.21 -0.57 9.17
C SER A 113 -11.06 0.61 8.72
N ASN A 114 -10.42 1.69 8.28
CA ASN A 114 -11.13 2.87 7.80
C ASN A 114 -11.79 2.59 6.44
N ALA A 115 -11.08 1.90 5.55
CA ALA A 115 -11.61 1.49 4.26
C ALA A 115 -12.89 0.63 4.40
N LEU A 116 -12.88 -0.36 5.32
CA LEU A 116 -14.07 -1.17 5.60
C LEU A 116 -15.22 -0.36 6.19
N LYS A 117 -14.95 0.58 7.11
CA LYS A 117 -15.98 1.48 7.64
C LYS A 117 -16.58 2.36 6.54
N LEU A 118 -15.74 2.87 5.65
CA LEU A 118 -16.15 3.71 4.54
C LEU A 118 -17.00 2.90 3.55
N ALA A 119 -16.56 1.70 3.18
CA ALA A 119 -17.31 0.78 2.34
C ALA A 119 -18.70 0.46 2.92
N ASN A 120 -18.76 0.17 4.22
CA ASN A 120 -20.02 -0.07 4.91
C ASN A 120 -20.94 1.16 4.91
N LYS A 121 -20.38 2.36 5.16
CA LYS A 121 -21.14 3.63 5.08
C LYS A 121 -21.80 3.83 3.72
N TYR A 122 -21.11 3.47 2.66
CA TYR A 122 -21.60 3.57 1.28
C TYR A 122 -22.32 2.30 0.78
N LYS A 123 -22.58 1.33 1.67
CA LYS A 123 -23.28 0.07 1.35
C LYS A 123 -22.62 -0.72 0.23
N LEU A 124 -21.30 -0.64 0.12
CA LEU A 124 -20.53 -1.46 -0.81
C LEU A 124 -20.46 -2.90 -0.30
N PRO A 125 -20.52 -3.90 -1.19
CA PRO A 125 -20.28 -5.30 -0.81
C PRO A 125 -18.88 -5.48 -0.23
N ILE A 126 -18.80 -5.99 0.99
CA ILE A 126 -17.54 -6.27 1.68
C ILE A 126 -17.47 -7.74 2.09
N LEU A 127 -16.25 -8.28 2.11
CA LEU A 127 -15.99 -9.61 2.64
C LEU A 127 -15.77 -9.52 4.16
N GLY A 128 -16.69 -10.09 4.92
CA GLY A 128 -16.62 -10.11 6.37
C GLY A 128 -17.48 -9.06 7.07
N ASN A 129 -17.51 -9.14 8.39
CA ASN A 129 -18.20 -8.18 9.23
C ASN A 129 -17.19 -7.12 9.70
N PRO A 130 -17.41 -5.81 9.43
CA PRO A 130 -16.55 -4.72 9.91
C PRO A 130 -16.42 -4.70 11.45
N GLU A 131 -17.43 -5.28 12.15
CA GLU A 131 -17.47 -5.39 13.59
C GLU A 131 -16.80 -6.67 14.12
N ALA A 132 -16.49 -7.65 13.24
CA ALA A 132 -15.81 -8.89 13.61
C ALA A 132 -14.31 -8.69 13.88
N LYS A 133 -13.99 -7.66 14.67
CA LYS A 133 -12.62 -7.31 15.06
C LYS A 133 -12.30 -7.91 16.42
N ASN A 134 -11.06 -8.37 16.53
CA ASN A 134 -10.51 -8.83 17.79
C ASN A 134 -11.03 -10.17 18.25
N ILE A 135 -10.76 -11.21 17.47
CA ILE A 135 -10.97 -12.59 17.92
C ILE A 135 -10.02 -12.84 19.08
N LYS A 136 -10.56 -12.96 20.29
CA LYS A 136 -9.76 -13.09 21.52
C LYS A 136 -9.29 -14.51 21.75
N ASP A 137 -10.18 -15.47 21.51
CA ASP A 137 -9.98 -16.88 21.79
C ASP A 137 -10.68 -17.81 20.78
N ILE A 138 -10.56 -19.11 20.99
CA ILE A 138 -11.16 -20.14 20.13
C ILE A 138 -12.70 -20.03 20.12
N ALA A 139 -13.32 -19.67 21.22
CA ALA A 139 -14.78 -19.59 21.31
C ALA A 139 -15.31 -18.43 20.45
N ASP A 140 -14.65 -17.26 20.50
CA ASP A 140 -14.93 -16.11 19.61
C ASP A 140 -14.70 -16.50 18.14
N ALA A 141 -13.58 -17.18 17.83
CA ALA A 141 -13.26 -17.63 16.48
C ALA A 141 -14.36 -18.54 15.91
N LEU A 142 -14.82 -19.50 16.69
CA LEU A 142 -15.91 -20.42 16.28
C LEU A 142 -17.23 -19.67 16.07
N LYS A 143 -17.59 -18.76 16.97
CA LYS A 143 -18.83 -17.97 16.88
C LYS A 143 -18.82 -17.11 15.60
N ILE A 144 -17.73 -16.42 15.34
CA ILE A 144 -17.58 -15.57 14.16
C ILE A 144 -17.55 -16.41 12.88
N ALA A 145 -16.80 -17.53 12.86
CA ALA A 145 -16.74 -18.41 11.70
C ALA A 145 -18.12 -18.98 11.33
N LYS A 146 -18.93 -19.36 12.35
CA LYS A 146 -20.32 -19.80 12.12
C LYS A 146 -21.20 -18.70 11.52
N SER A 147 -21.04 -17.46 11.94
CA SER A 147 -21.84 -16.35 11.40
C SER A 147 -21.46 -16.00 9.96
N ILE A 148 -20.19 -16.16 9.61
CA ILE A 148 -19.67 -15.91 8.24
C ILE A 148 -19.96 -17.10 7.32
N GLY A 149 -19.95 -18.32 7.85
CA GLY A 149 -20.01 -19.59 7.12
C GLY A 149 -18.67 -20.02 6.54
N PHE A 150 -18.38 -21.33 6.67
CA PHE A 150 -17.13 -21.92 6.14
C PHE A 150 -17.10 -21.96 4.60
N PRO A 151 -15.90 -21.96 3.97
CA PRO A 151 -14.61 -21.73 4.58
C PRO A 151 -14.40 -20.26 5.00
N VAL A 152 -13.60 -20.06 6.06
CA VAL A 152 -13.20 -18.72 6.53
C VAL A 152 -11.69 -18.58 6.52
N VAL A 153 -11.19 -17.38 6.34
CA VAL A 153 -9.79 -17.06 6.57
C VAL A 153 -9.68 -16.20 7.84
N ILE A 154 -8.80 -16.62 8.75
CA ILE A 154 -8.45 -15.84 9.93
C ILE A 154 -7.05 -15.23 9.71
N LYS A 155 -6.92 -13.93 9.99
CA LYS A 155 -5.73 -13.13 9.68
C LYS A 155 -5.32 -12.29 10.88
N ALA A 156 -4.00 -12.05 11.01
CA ALA A 156 -3.48 -11.06 11.92
C ALA A 156 -3.86 -9.65 11.47
N ALA A 157 -4.25 -8.77 12.39
CA ALA A 157 -4.68 -7.40 12.10
C ALA A 157 -3.55 -6.54 11.52
N TYR A 158 -2.33 -6.79 11.95
CA TYR A 158 -1.11 -6.11 11.50
C TYR A 158 -0.24 -6.96 10.56
N GLY A 159 -0.82 -7.98 9.94
CA GLY A 159 -0.13 -8.90 9.04
C GLY A 159 0.00 -8.38 7.60
N GLY A 160 1.03 -8.85 6.91
CA GLY A 160 1.26 -8.58 5.50
C GLY A 160 2.07 -9.71 4.83
N GLY A 161 2.11 -9.70 3.49
CA GLY A 161 2.92 -10.67 2.73
C GLY A 161 2.49 -12.13 2.87
N GLY A 162 1.23 -12.41 3.20
CA GLY A 162 0.69 -13.77 3.33
C GLY A 162 1.05 -14.49 4.64
N LYS A 163 1.76 -13.82 5.57
CA LYS A 163 2.08 -14.36 6.90
C LYS A 163 0.99 -14.02 7.91
N GLY A 164 0.85 -14.85 8.95
CA GLY A 164 -0.15 -14.66 10.01
C GLY A 164 -1.59 -14.79 9.51
N MET A 165 -1.84 -15.65 8.51
CA MET A 165 -3.17 -15.97 8.00
C MET A 165 -3.32 -17.46 7.72
N ARG A 166 -4.54 -17.97 7.95
CA ARG A 166 -4.87 -19.38 7.66
C ARG A 166 -6.33 -19.54 7.26
N VAL A 167 -6.56 -20.39 6.27
CA VAL A 167 -7.92 -20.80 5.87
C VAL A 167 -8.37 -21.95 6.74
N PHE A 168 -9.61 -21.89 7.19
CA PHE A 168 -10.26 -22.92 8.01
C PHE A 168 -11.54 -23.38 7.29
N ASN A 169 -11.63 -24.69 7.06
CA ASN A 169 -12.75 -25.28 6.34
C ASN A 169 -13.87 -25.76 7.27
N ASN A 170 -13.57 -25.93 8.55
CA ASN A 170 -14.49 -26.42 9.57
C ASN A 170 -14.06 -26.03 11.00
N GLU A 171 -14.94 -26.31 11.96
CA GLU A 171 -14.71 -26.00 13.38
C GLU A 171 -13.53 -26.74 13.99
N ASN A 172 -13.27 -27.97 13.56
CA ASN A 172 -12.19 -28.79 14.13
C ASN A 172 -10.82 -28.20 13.79
N GLU A 173 -10.67 -27.67 12.58
CA GLU A 173 -9.44 -26.98 12.17
C GLU A 173 -9.20 -25.72 13.03
N ILE A 174 -10.25 -24.94 13.35
CA ILE A 174 -10.12 -23.79 14.25
C ILE A 174 -9.65 -24.24 15.63
N LYS A 175 -10.29 -25.26 16.21
CA LYS A 175 -9.90 -25.77 17.52
C LYS A 175 -8.45 -26.26 17.57
N GLN A 176 -7.97 -26.83 16.46
CA GLN A 176 -6.63 -27.42 16.38
C GLN A 176 -5.54 -26.35 16.13
N TYR A 177 -5.79 -25.37 15.28
CA TYR A 177 -4.72 -24.52 14.74
C TYR A 177 -4.82 -23.04 15.10
N PHE A 178 -5.93 -22.57 15.68
CA PHE A 178 -6.10 -21.14 15.97
C PHE A 178 -5.04 -20.61 16.94
N GLN A 179 -4.71 -21.35 17.98
CA GLN A 179 -3.71 -20.93 18.96
C GLN A 179 -2.30 -20.85 18.37
N GLN A 180 -1.97 -21.78 17.48
CA GLN A 180 -0.70 -21.73 16.73
C GLN A 180 -0.63 -20.48 15.86
N LEU A 181 -1.69 -20.20 15.09
CA LEU A 181 -1.76 -19.00 14.23
C LEU A 181 -1.61 -17.71 15.05
N LYS A 182 -2.23 -17.64 16.23
CA LYS A 182 -2.13 -16.50 17.13
C LYS A 182 -0.70 -16.30 17.65
N THR A 183 -0.02 -17.39 17.99
CA THR A 183 1.38 -17.37 18.41
C THR A 183 2.31 -16.92 17.27
N GLU A 184 2.07 -17.41 16.06
CA GLU A 184 2.81 -17.00 14.86
C GLU A 184 2.65 -15.49 14.61
N ALA A 185 1.42 -14.97 14.69
CA ALA A 185 1.16 -13.53 14.51
C ALA A 185 1.92 -12.70 15.54
N LYS A 186 1.91 -13.08 16.80
CA LYS A 186 2.65 -12.40 17.87
C LYS A 186 4.17 -12.39 17.61
N ASN A 187 4.72 -13.52 17.18
CA ASN A 187 6.15 -13.65 16.92
C ASN A 187 6.61 -12.81 15.70
N TYR A 188 5.79 -12.74 14.64
CA TYR A 188 6.16 -12.00 13.42
C TYR A 188 5.86 -10.50 13.50
N PHE A 189 4.77 -10.12 14.17
CA PHE A 189 4.26 -8.75 14.11
C PHE A 189 4.23 -8.04 15.48
N GLY A 190 4.56 -8.75 16.57
CA GLY A 190 4.48 -8.22 17.93
C GLY A 190 3.05 -8.08 18.47
N ASP A 191 2.03 -8.42 17.68
CA ASP A 191 0.61 -8.30 18.00
C ASP A 191 -0.13 -9.59 17.62
N ASP A 192 -1.04 -10.02 18.48
CA ASP A 192 -1.84 -11.25 18.31
C ASP A 192 -3.32 -10.98 18.03
N THR A 193 -3.65 -9.74 17.65
CA THR A 193 -5.00 -9.36 17.25
C THR A 193 -5.38 -10.05 15.95
N MET A 194 -6.49 -10.79 15.99
CA MET A 194 -6.97 -11.59 14.84
C MET A 194 -8.34 -11.09 14.39
N TYR A 195 -8.63 -11.26 13.10
CA TYR A 195 -9.96 -11.05 12.52
C TYR A 195 -10.27 -12.14 11.50
N ALA A 196 -11.55 -12.35 11.19
CA ALA A 196 -12.00 -13.35 10.23
C ALA A 196 -12.76 -12.72 9.07
N GLU A 197 -12.60 -13.32 7.90
CA GLU A 197 -13.31 -12.97 6.67
C GLU A 197 -13.81 -14.24 5.96
N LYS A 198 -14.82 -14.10 5.11
CA LYS A 198 -15.22 -15.18 4.21
C LYS A 198 -14.08 -15.51 3.25
N PHE A 199 -13.71 -16.78 3.15
CA PHE A 199 -12.79 -17.23 2.12
C PHE A 199 -13.54 -17.53 0.82
N LEU A 200 -13.15 -16.87 -0.26
CA LEU A 200 -13.71 -17.12 -1.60
C LEU A 200 -12.84 -18.11 -2.34
N THR A 201 -13.41 -19.27 -2.67
CA THR A 201 -12.68 -20.38 -3.34
C THR A 201 -12.42 -20.14 -4.81
N ASN A 202 -13.30 -19.38 -5.49
CA ASN A 202 -13.23 -19.12 -6.94
C ASN A 202 -13.23 -17.60 -7.22
N ALA A 203 -12.46 -16.85 -6.43
CA ALA A 203 -12.37 -15.42 -6.62
C ALA A 203 -11.54 -15.08 -7.87
N LYS A 204 -12.01 -14.06 -8.61
CA LYS A 204 -11.20 -13.35 -9.60
C LYS A 204 -10.83 -12.01 -9.02
N HIS A 205 -9.56 -11.63 -9.11
CA HIS A 205 -9.14 -10.27 -8.81
C HIS A 205 -9.50 -9.39 -10.01
N ILE A 206 -10.37 -8.42 -9.78
CA ILE A 206 -10.74 -7.41 -10.77
C ILE A 206 -10.52 -6.06 -10.12
N GLU A 207 -9.75 -5.20 -10.77
CA GLU A 207 -9.53 -3.83 -10.33
C GLU A 207 -9.82 -2.84 -11.44
N PHE A 208 -10.19 -1.64 -11.06
CA PHE A 208 -10.43 -0.52 -11.97
C PHE A 208 -9.48 0.61 -11.61
N GLN A 209 -8.73 1.08 -12.60
CA GLN A 209 -7.96 2.31 -12.42
C GLN A 209 -8.91 3.50 -12.45
N VAL A 210 -8.90 4.29 -11.36
CA VAL A 210 -9.71 5.50 -11.25
C VAL A 210 -8.82 6.71 -11.51
N ILE A 211 -9.28 7.58 -12.40
CA ILE A 211 -8.68 8.90 -12.66
C ILE A 211 -9.76 9.91 -12.36
N SER A 212 -9.43 10.96 -11.62
CA SER A 212 -10.33 12.04 -11.27
C SER A 212 -9.67 13.37 -11.55
N ASP A 213 -10.43 14.26 -12.16
CA ASP A 213 -10.08 15.67 -12.28
C ASP A 213 -10.52 16.40 -11.00
N PRO A 214 -9.71 17.35 -10.46
CA PRO A 214 -10.02 18.07 -9.22
C PRO A 214 -11.27 18.95 -9.32
#